data_83c9bd72d4442430cd632a9d181619a7
#
_entry.id   83c9bd72d4442430cd632a9d181619a7
#
_cell.length_a   1.000
_cell.length_b   1.000
_cell.length_c   1.000
_cell.angle_alpha   90.00
_cell.angle_beta   90.00
_cell.angle_gamma   90.00
#
_symmetry.space_group_name_H-M   'P 1'
#
loop_
_entity.id
_entity.type
_entity.pdbx_description
1 polymer ?
#
loop_
_entity_poly.entity_id
_entity_poly.type
_entity_poly.pdbx_seq_one_letter_code
_entity_poly.pdbx_strand_id
1 'polypeptide(L)'
;MKKLKLEINVSHFVVTLYDKILENITRDFLSPYWSYKFEYNKNIRRAIRVKDKPFFVNYLDEDNHEVYRLHKSLLKPYLGYIGANGKISSDTVELINNTKTKHGNYANIEFDHKKFTLRDYQERISKSVLENPEHFSMINLNVGLGKSLTACYILSELKTKIAIVILSKYLEKWEEDVLKHYPNMKDRYIVIQGGDALRDLMVNAEEYKKKYDIFIFSIRTLMNYINVYDNRKGDVFLLKEYPVAPENFIQRLGIGAFLNDESHQEPGSVSKILLYFQCDFYLLLTATFNSNDPHTVKMYKMLVPERLRFNLETDRGNYIKVNNVRYYIEKAPKLRHQTNQGYSQVLFEQSILSRPYLLAQFDKMVLKYVERDYIEKRKPGYKCLVYAATVDMCKHLMVVLRKEYPKLTVNTYVQEDDYQNLMTSDITASTPGSAGVGVDIPYLSTIIQTISMGSLQANRQMMGRLRKIDGVDTTYTALYCGNLRKHKDLYKQRETCTKDFAKEWRYETYRPNAWESELKLR
;
A
#
# COMPACT_ATOMS: atom_id res chain seq x y z
N MET A 1 18.47 33.76 26.74
CA MET A 1 18.65 32.32 26.90
C MET A 1 17.80 31.61 25.86
N LYS A 2 18.33 30.63 25.13
CA LYS A 2 17.56 29.85 24.16
C LYS A 2 16.50 29.03 24.88
N LYS A 3 15.27 29.04 24.38
CA LYS A 3 14.15 28.27 24.92
C LYS A 3 13.90 26.98 24.15
N LEU A 4 14.27 26.95 22.86
CA LEU A 4 14.19 25.77 22.03
C LEU A 4 15.26 25.79 20.93
N LYS A 5 15.65 24.59 20.48
CA LYS A 5 16.44 24.34 19.27
C LYS A 5 15.53 23.67 18.23
N LEU A 6 15.58 24.15 16.99
CA LEU A 6 14.80 23.66 15.88
C LEU A 6 15.73 23.25 14.72
N GLU A 7 15.77 21.96 14.42
CA GLU A 7 16.52 21.42 13.28
C GLU A 7 15.55 20.99 12.17
N ILE A 8 15.66 21.62 11.01
CA ILE A 8 14.73 21.39 9.89
C ILE A 8 15.41 20.54 8.83
N ASN A 9 14.84 19.37 8.54
CA ASN A 9 15.25 18.44 7.48
C ASN A 9 14.22 18.39 6.34
N VAL A 10 14.47 17.62 5.29
CA VAL A 10 13.56 17.51 4.13
C VAL A 10 12.24 16.83 4.52
N SER A 11 12.27 15.70 5.25
CA SER A 11 11.08 14.93 5.63
C SER A 11 10.49 15.31 6.98
N HIS A 12 11.31 15.78 7.92
CA HIS A 12 10.95 16.02 9.30
C HIS A 12 11.70 17.21 9.89
N PHE A 13 11.32 17.59 11.10
CA PHE A 13 12.08 18.50 11.92
C PHE A 13 12.23 17.96 13.34
N VAL A 14 13.29 18.36 14.01
CA VAL A 14 13.58 17.99 15.40
C VAL A 14 13.48 19.24 16.28
N VAL A 15 12.81 19.10 17.41
CA VAL A 15 12.68 20.18 18.39
C VAL A 15 13.26 19.69 19.71
N THR A 16 14.27 20.40 20.23
CA THR A 16 14.77 20.22 21.60
C THR A 16 14.24 21.36 22.46
N LEU A 17 13.61 21.05 23.58
CA LEU A 17 12.93 22.02 24.44
C LEU A 17 13.76 22.26 25.70
N TYR A 18 14.10 23.51 25.96
CA TYR A 18 14.84 23.95 27.15
C TYR A 18 13.96 24.66 28.18
N ASP A 19 12.66 24.79 27.87
CA ASP A 19 11.67 25.53 28.70
C ASP A 19 10.48 24.63 29.02
N LYS A 20 10.20 24.43 30.31
CA LYS A 20 9.09 23.60 30.82
C LYS A 20 7.70 24.03 30.33
N ILE A 21 7.50 25.32 30.09
CA ILE A 21 6.24 25.84 29.56
C ILE A 21 6.06 25.37 28.14
N LEU A 22 7.14 25.40 27.32
CA LEU A 22 7.12 24.92 25.95
C LEU A 22 6.93 23.40 25.85
N GLU A 23 7.42 22.62 26.82
CA GLU A 23 7.14 21.19 26.89
C GLU A 23 5.63 20.93 26.97
N ASN A 24 4.94 21.62 27.89
CA ASN A 24 3.48 21.45 28.04
C ASN A 24 2.71 21.90 26.80
N ILE A 25 3.07 23.06 26.23
CA ILE A 25 2.46 23.58 24.99
C ILE A 25 2.68 22.59 23.83
N THR A 26 3.86 21.99 23.73
CA THR A 26 4.17 20.99 22.70
C THR A 26 3.36 19.71 22.89
N ARG A 27 3.22 19.22 24.11
CA ARG A 27 2.36 18.06 24.41
C ARG A 27 0.89 18.32 24.07
N ASP A 28 0.39 19.54 24.36
CA ASP A 28 -0.97 19.94 24.01
C ASP A 28 -1.16 19.98 22.49
N PHE A 29 -0.22 20.60 21.75
CA PHE A 29 -0.22 20.60 20.29
C PHE A 29 -0.24 19.17 19.71
N LEU A 30 0.51 18.25 20.31
CA LEU A 30 0.65 16.88 19.84
C LEU A 30 -0.48 15.94 20.28
N SER A 31 -1.34 16.39 21.20
CA SER A 31 -2.43 15.56 21.73
C SER A 31 -3.35 14.94 20.66
N PRO A 32 -3.63 15.59 19.50
CA PRO A 32 -4.44 15.00 18.44
C PRO A 32 -3.67 14.07 17.50
N TYR A 33 -2.34 13.95 17.59
CA TYR A 33 -1.49 13.21 16.65
C TYR A 33 -1.15 11.80 17.14
N TRP A 34 -2.20 11.03 17.44
CA TRP A 34 -2.13 9.64 17.89
C TRP A 34 -3.02 8.75 17.02
N SER A 35 -2.59 7.51 16.78
CA SER A 35 -3.50 6.45 16.38
C SER A 35 -4.30 5.96 17.60
N TYR A 36 -5.39 5.25 17.33
CA TYR A 36 -6.24 4.72 18.37
C TYR A 36 -6.59 3.28 18.07
N LYS A 37 -6.71 2.47 19.12
CA LYS A 37 -7.25 1.12 19.05
C LYS A 37 -8.47 1.00 19.95
N PHE A 38 -9.27 -0.02 19.74
CA PHE A 38 -10.36 -0.36 20.63
C PHE A 38 -9.91 -1.48 21.57
N GLU A 39 -10.02 -1.25 22.88
CA GLU A 39 -9.77 -2.24 23.92
C GLU A 39 -11.08 -2.54 24.66
N TYR A 40 -11.33 -3.82 24.93
CA TYR A 40 -12.51 -4.20 25.70
C TYR A 40 -12.29 -3.91 27.17
N ASN A 41 -13.05 -2.97 27.70
CA ASN A 41 -13.03 -2.67 29.14
C ASN A 41 -14.02 -3.60 29.87
N LYS A 42 -13.49 -4.48 30.69
CA LYS A 42 -14.27 -5.49 31.42
C LYS A 42 -15.23 -4.87 32.44
N ASN A 43 -14.88 -3.72 33.02
CA ASN A 43 -15.70 -3.08 34.06
C ASN A 43 -16.99 -2.48 33.51
N ILE A 44 -16.90 -1.84 32.35
CA ILE A 44 -18.07 -1.22 31.68
C ILE A 44 -18.64 -2.11 30.56
N ARG A 45 -18.08 -3.29 30.35
CA ARG A 45 -18.47 -4.29 29.32
C ARG A 45 -18.63 -3.71 27.91
N ARG A 46 -17.77 -2.76 27.54
CA ARG A 46 -17.78 -2.08 26.24
C ARG A 46 -16.37 -1.93 25.69
N ALA A 47 -16.27 -1.87 24.36
CA ALA A 47 -15.04 -1.45 23.71
C ALA A 47 -14.86 0.05 23.90
N ILE A 48 -13.74 0.45 24.47
CA ILE A 48 -13.33 1.84 24.64
C ILE A 48 -12.18 2.15 23.68
N ARG A 49 -12.13 3.39 23.24
CA ARG A 49 -11.08 3.88 22.37
C ARG A 49 -9.90 4.35 23.24
N VAL A 50 -8.74 3.75 23.02
CA VAL A 50 -7.50 4.12 23.72
C VAL A 50 -6.44 4.61 22.73
N LYS A 51 -5.58 5.52 23.15
CA LYS A 51 -4.40 5.93 22.37
C LYS A 51 -3.51 4.71 22.16
N ASP A 52 -3.01 4.54 20.93
CA ASP A 52 -2.13 3.41 20.58
C ASP A 52 -0.72 3.89 20.28
N LYS A 53 -0.48 4.48 19.10
CA LYS A 53 0.85 4.91 18.67
C LYS A 53 0.86 6.39 18.31
N PRO A 54 1.88 7.16 18.72
CA PRO A 54 2.04 8.54 18.30
C PRO A 54 2.48 8.61 16.82
N PHE A 55 2.13 9.72 16.16
CA PHE A 55 2.64 10.05 14.81
C PHE A 55 3.92 10.88 14.88
N PHE A 56 4.60 10.84 15.98
CA PHE A 56 5.84 11.53 16.28
C PHE A 56 6.74 10.62 17.14
N VAL A 57 8.01 10.99 17.25
CA VAL A 57 8.93 10.34 18.19
C VAL A 57 9.26 11.36 19.27
N ASN A 58 9.32 10.91 20.51
CA ASN A 58 9.79 11.73 21.60
C ASN A 58 10.73 10.92 22.53
N TYR A 59 11.78 11.59 23.03
CA TYR A 59 12.76 11.02 23.95
C TYR A 59 13.41 12.15 24.78
N LEU A 60 14.20 11.79 25.77
CA LEU A 60 15.06 12.73 26.50
C LEU A 60 16.47 12.66 25.91
N ASP A 61 17.12 13.83 25.72
CA ASP A 61 18.53 13.88 25.38
C ASP A 61 19.43 13.59 26.60
N GLU A 62 20.76 13.66 26.43
CA GLU A 62 21.75 13.39 27.48
C GLU A 62 21.62 14.38 28.66
N ASP A 63 21.12 15.58 28.41
CA ASP A 63 20.91 16.64 29.39
C ASP A 63 19.48 16.64 29.99
N ASN A 64 18.68 15.58 29.71
CA ASN A 64 17.29 15.41 30.09
C ASN A 64 16.31 16.45 29.51
N HIS A 65 16.61 17.04 28.35
CA HIS A 65 15.65 17.87 27.63
C HIS A 65 14.72 17.00 26.81
N GLU A 66 13.44 17.41 26.69
CA GLU A 66 12.50 16.75 25.79
C GLU A 66 12.83 17.07 24.32
N VAL A 67 13.01 16.01 23.54
CA VAL A 67 13.24 16.06 22.11
C VAL A 67 12.07 15.44 21.37
N TYR A 68 11.57 16.13 20.35
CA TYR A 68 10.50 15.64 19.48
C TYR A 68 10.96 15.62 18.04
N ARG A 69 10.69 14.50 17.34
CA ARG A 69 10.82 14.38 15.87
C ARG A 69 9.44 14.43 15.26
N LEU A 70 9.20 15.38 14.38
CA LEU A 70 7.88 15.69 13.81
C LEU A 70 7.97 15.79 12.29
N HIS A 71 6.92 15.36 11.59
CA HIS A 71 6.87 15.49 10.14
C HIS A 71 6.93 16.95 9.69
N LYS A 72 7.62 17.20 8.60
CA LYS A 72 7.83 18.55 8.02
C LYS A 72 6.55 19.35 7.83
N SER A 73 5.46 18.68 7.46
CA SER A 73 4.15 19.31 7.28
C SER A 73 3.61 19.99 8.54
N LEU A 74 4.02 19.53 9.72
CA LEU A 74 3.62 20.09 11.00
C LEU A 74 4.43 21.33 11.39
N LEU A 75 5.48 21.68 10.66
CA LEU A 75 6.37 22.78 11.03
C LEU A 75 5.63 24.12 11.15
N LYS A 76 4.91 24.53 10.10
CA LYS A 76 4.16 25.79 10.12
C LYS A 76 3.05 25.81 11.19
N PRO A 77 2.17 24.77 11.30
CA PRO A 77 1.20 24.68 12.37
C PRO A 77 1.83 24.70 13.77
N TYR A 78 2.94 23.99 13.97
CA TYR A 78 3.65 23.96 15.25
C TYR A 78 4.20 25.33 15.63
N LEU A 79 4.93 25.98 14.72
CA LEU A 79 5.47 27.32 14.96
C LEU A 79 4.38 28.35 15.24
N GLY A 80 3.25 28.30 14.52
CA GLY A 80 2.09 29.15 14.80
C GLY A 80 1.51 28.90 16.20
N TYR A 81 1.39 27.63 16.61
CA TYR A 81 0.83 27.25 17.90
C TYR A 81 1.73 27.67 19.07
N ILE A 82 3.03 27.36 18.99
CA ILE A 82 3.98 27.77 20.04
C ILE A 82 4.19 29.29 20.11
N GLY A 83 4.16 29.97 18.97
CA GLY A 83 4.23 31.44 18.90
C GLY A 83 3.05 32.11 19.62
N ALA A 84 1.84 31.59 19.40
CA ALA A 84 0.63 32.11 20.05
C ALA A 84 0.56 31.84 21.55
N ASN A 85 1.06 30.67 22.02
CA ASN A 85 0.90 30.21 23.41
C ASN A 85 2.17 30.32 24.24
N GLY A 86 3.36 30.30 23.64
CA GLY A 86 4.64 30.19 24.31
C GLY A 86 5.44 31.50 24.46
N LYS A 87 4.94 32.62 23.93
CA LYS A 87 5.66 33.92 23.94
C LYS A 87 7.12 33.76 23.45
N ILE A 88 7.29 33.19 22.25
CA ILE A 88 8.60 32.96 21.64
C ILE A 88 8.95 34.12 20.73
N SER A 89 10.20 34.58 20.82
CA SER A 89 10.82 35.51 19.87
C SER A 89 11.93 34.82 19.10
N SER A 90 12.34 35.35 17.95
CA SER A 90 13.45 34.83 17.15
C SER A 90 14.74 34.64 17.95
N ASP A 91 14.98 35.51 18.94
CA ASP A 91 16.19 35.47 19.79
C ASP A 91 16.22 34.28 20.74
N THR A 92 15.05 33.70 21.03
CA THR A 92 14.91 32.55 21.93
C THR A 92 14.97 31.19 21.20
N VAL A 93 15.01 31.22 19.88
CA VAL A 93 15.07 30.01 19.03
C VAL A 93 16.47 29.86 18.45
N GLU A 94 17.02 28.65 18.56
CA GLU A 94 18.18 28.22 17.79
C GLU A 94 17.68 27.47 16.56
N LEU A 95 18.00 27.99 15.36
CA LEU A 95 17.51 27.40 14.11
C LEU A 95 18.68 26.80 13.31
N ILE A 96 18.55 25.52 12.99
CA ILE A 96 19.42 24.79 12.06
C ILE A 96 18.58 24.33 10.87
N ASN A 97 18.97 24.72 9.68
CA ASN A 97 18.24 24.34 8.46
C ASN A 97 19.11 23.45 7.55
N ASN A 98 18.84 22.17 7.58
CA ASN A 98 19.54 21.12 6.83
C ASN A 98 18.91 20.82 5.46
N THR A 99 17.85 21.52 5.07
CA THR A 99 17.10 21.19 3.82
C THR A 99 17.93 21.39 2.55
N LYS A 100 19.03 22.15 2.61
CA LYS A 100 19.95 22.38 1.49
C LYS A 100 21.25 21.60 1.62
N THR A 101 21.47 20.92 2.73
CA THR A 101 22.66 20.09 2.95
C THR A 101 22.52 18.80 2.15
N LYS A 102 23.48 18.53 1.26
CA LYS A 102 23.51 17.28 0.50
C LYS A 102 24.19 16.19 1.30
N HIS A 103 23.52 15.08 1.47
CA HIS A 103 24.01 13.89 2.18
C HIS A 103 24.35 12.73 1.23
N GLY A 104 23.72 12.71 0.06
CA GLY A 104 23.86 11.66 -0.93
C GLY A 104 25.17 11.72 -1.70
N ASN A 105 25.80 10.56 -1.87
CA ASN A 105 26.95 10.41 -2.74
C ASN A 105 26.49 10.31 -4.19
N TYR A 106 27.32 10.80 -5.10
CA TYR A 106 27.10 10.63 -6.53
C TYR A 106 27.01 9.13 -6.89
N ALA A 107 26.03 8.81 -7.75
CA ALA A 107 25.89 7.50 -8.36
C ALA A 107 25.44 7.67 -9.82
N ASN A 108 26.14 7.00 -10.74
CA ASN A 108 25.78 7.01 -12.15
C ASN A 108 24.75 5.92 -12.45
N ILE A 109 23.48 6.19 -12.18
CA ILE A 109 22.36 5.31 -12.47
C ILE A 109 21.77 5.74 -13.81
N GLU A 110 21.80 4.84 -14.81
CA GLU A 110 21.37 5.14 -16.17
C GLU A 110 20.02 4.47 -16.47
N PHE A 111 19.04 5.28 -16.84
CA PHE A 111 17.75 4.78 -17.30
C PHE A 111 17.84 4.28 -18.75
N ASP A 112 17.22 3.16 -19.05
CA ASP A 112 17.23 2.57 -20.40
C ASP A 112 16.26 3.27 -21.36
N HIS A 113 16.69 4.42 -21.89
CA HIS A 113 15.94 5.20 -22.87
C HIS A 113 15.75 4.49 -24.24
N LYS A 114 16.55 3.45 -24.53
CA LYS A 114 16.42 2.69 -25.77
C LYS A 114 15.23 1.76 -25.73
N LYS A 115 14.94 1.24 -24.55
CA LYS A 115 13.89 0.27 -24.31
C LYS A 115 12.58 0.90 -23.81
N PHE A 116 12.67 2.03 -23.10
CA PHE A 116 11.54 2.67 -22.46
C PHE A 116 11.44 4.16 -22.81
N THR A 117 10.26 4.54 -23.28
CA THR A 117 9.90 5.93 -23.52
C THR A 117 8.79 6.32 -22.56
N LEU A 118 8.93 7.46 -21.93
CA LEU A 118 7.88 8.02 -21.08
C LEU A 118 6.71 8.49 -21.95
N ARG A 119 5.51 8.36 -21.42
CA ARG A 119 4.31 8.99 -22.00
C ARG A 119 4.27 10.46 -21.56
N ASP A 120 3.58 11.32 -22.31
CA ASP A 120 3.48 12.76 -22.05
C ASP A 120 3.12 13.11 -20.60
N TYR A 121 2.20 12.36 -19.98
CA TYR A 121 1.83 12.58 -18.59
C TYR A 121 2.93 12.15 -17.61
N GLN A 122 3.70 11.12 -17.93
CA GLN A 122 4.82 10.66 -17.10
C GLN A 122 5.96 11.69 -17.15
N GLU A 123 6.23 12.26 -18.30
CA GLU A 123 7.20 13.35 -18.47
C GLU A 123 6.80 14.58 -17.66
N ARG A 124 5.53 15.00 -17.76
CA ARG A 124 5.01 16.15 -17.00
C ARG A 124 5.10 15.92 -15.48
N ILE A 125 4.71 14.73 -15.00
CA ILE A 125 4.81 14.38 -13.58
C ILE A 125 6.28 14.36 -13.16
N SER A 126 7.16 13.72 -13.93
CA SER A 126 8.59 13.64 -13.62
C SER A 126 9.21 15.03 -13.50
N LYS A 127 8.94 15.90 -14.46
CA LYS A 127 9.39 17.29 -14.43
C LYS A 127 8.91 18.02 -13.17
N SER A 128 7.61 17.94 -12.88
CA SER A 128 7.02 18.60 -11.70
C SER A 128 7.59 18.08 -10.39
N VAL A 129 7.91 16.79 -10.31
CA VAL A 129 8.51 16.16 -9.13
C VAL A 129 9.98 16.58 -8.97
N LEU A 130 10.75 16.60 -10.05
CA LEU A 130 12.16 17.01 -10.03
C LEU A 130 12.34 18.50 -9.73
N GLU A 131 11.43 19.33 -10.21
CA GLU A 131 11.43 20.79 -9.97
C GLU A 131 10.81 21.18 -8.61
N ASN A 132 10.27 20.23 -7.84
CA ASN A 132 9.65 20.51 -6.55
C ASN A 132 10.70 20.96 -5.51
N PRO A 133 10.65 22.24 -5.05
CA PRO A 133 11.66 22.77 -4.13
C PRO A 133 11.63 22.16 -2.73
N GLU A 134 10.57 21.42 -2.38
CA GLU A 134 10.49 20.73 -1.11
C GLU A 134 11.22 19.39 -1.11
N HIS A 135 11.66 18.88 -2.29
CA HIS A 135 12.32 17.59 -2.47
C HIS A 135 11.60 16.41 -1.80
N PHE A 136 10.30 16.54 -1.59
CA PHE A 136 9.42 15.55 -1.03
C PHE A 136 8.15 15.47 -1.88
N SER A 137 7.91 14.34 -2.51
CA SER A 137 6.80 14.19 -3.46
C SER A 137 6.12 12.84 -3.32
N MET A 138 4.81 12.81 -3.62
CA MET A 138 4.06 11.59 -3.78
C MET A 138 3.44 11.52 -5.16
N ILE A 139 3.70 10.43 -5.87
CA ILE A 139 3.03 10.12 -7.12
C ILE A 139 1.85 9.20 -6.83
N ASN A 140 0.65 9.71 -7.11
CA ASN A 140 -0.59 8.95 -6.98
C ASN A 140 -1.14 8.63 -8.36
N LEU A 141 -0.73 7.51 -8.91
CA LEU A 141 -1.17 6.99 -10.20
C LEU A 141 -1.92 5.68 -10.03
N ASN A 142 -3.01 5.52 -10.75
CA ASN A 142 -3.74 4.26 -10.78
C ASN A 142 -2.84 3.09 -11.22
N VAL A 143 -3.20 1.89 -10.83
CA VAL A 143 -2.50 0.67 -11.23
C VAL A 143 -2.46 0.60 -12.77
N GLY A 144 -1.29 0.27 -13.34
CA GLY A 144 -1.10 0.17 -14.79
C GLY A 144 -0.70 1.45 -15.52
N LEU A 145 -0.63 2.57 -14.84
CA LEU A 145 -0.16 3.83 -15.43
C LEU A 145 1.37 4.01 -15.34
N GLY A 146 2.11 2.95 -15.04
CA GLY A 146 3.57 2.96 -15.07
C GLY A 146 4.24 3.73 -13.93
N LYS A 147 3.69 3.64 -12.70
CA LYS A 147 4.30 4.25 -11.48
C LYS A 147 5.78 3.90 -11.32
N SER A 148 6.12 2.60 -11.36
CA SER A 148 7.51 2.15 -11.19
C SER A 148 8.42 2.71 -12.29
N LEU A 149 7.98 2.70 -13.56
CA LEU A 149 8.72 3.28 -14.68
C LEU A 149 9.01 4.78 -14.46
N THR A 150 7.96 5.55 -14.10
CA THR A 150 8.09 6.99 -13.81
C THR A 150 9.04 7.25 -12.65
N ALA A 151 8.93 6.45 -11.58
CA ALA A 151 9.82 6.55 -10.42
C ALA A 151 11.28 6.20 -10.78
N CYS A 152 11.51 5.13 -11.54
CA CYS A 152 12.84 4.77 -12.01
C CYS A 152 13.48 5.88 -12.85
N TYR A 153 12.70 6.50 -13.74
CA TYR A 153 13.21 7.65 -14.51
C TYR A 153 13.60 8.81 -13.58
N ILE A 154 12.71 9.24 -12.66
CA ILE A 154 12.99 10.33 -11.72
C ILE A 154 14.24 10.05 -10.90
N LEU A 155 14.37 8.84 -10.35
CA LEU A 155 15.51 8.46 -9.51
C LEU A 155 16.83 8.46 -10.28
N SER A 156 16.84 8.09 -11.56
CA SER A 156 18.05 8.15 -12.38
C SER A 156 18.52 9.59 -12.64
N GLU A 157 17.58 10.55 -12.73
CA GLU A 157 17.92 11.97 -12.93
C GLU A 157 18.57 12.62 -11.69
N LEU A 158 18.35 12.07 -10.49
CA LEU A 158 18.91 12.60 -9.25
C LEU A 158 20.42 12.35 -9.12
N LYS A 159 20.99 11.40 -9.85
CA LYS A 159 22.41 11.03 -9.85
C LYS A 159 23.00 10.82 -8.44
N THR A 160 22.24 10.16 -7.59
CA THR A 160 22.64 9.86 -6.21
C THR A 160 22.29 8.42 -5.83
N LYS A 161 22.91 7.90 -4.76
CA LYS A 161 22.56 6.57 -4.22
C LYS A 161 21.13 6.53 -3.71
N ILE A 162 20.48 5.39 -3.88
CA ILE A 162 19.04 5.23 -3.67
C ILE A 162 18.75 4.19 -2.60
N ALA A 163 17.84 4.49 -1.66
CA ALA A 163 17.14 3.52 -0.82
C ALA A 163 15.73 3.28 -1.37
N ILE A 164 15.43 2.03 -1.69
CA ILE A 164 14.08 1.57 -2.03
C ILE A 164 13.55 0.81 -0.82
N VAL A 165 12.52 1.35 -0.16
CA VAL A 165 11.98 0.82 1.10
C VAL A 165 10.57 0.31 0.85
N ILE A 166 10.37 -1.01 0.92
CA ILE A 166 9.13 -1.67 0.48
C ILE A 166 8.73 -2.84 1.37
N LEU A 167 7.51 -3.32 1.22
CA LEU A 167 7.06 -4.55 1.86
C LEU A 167 7.81 -5.76 1.32
N SER A 168 8.09 -6.75 2.18
CA SER A 168 8.87 -7.94 1.83
C SER A 168 8.37 -8.69 0.60
N LYS A 169 7.06 -8.72 0.38
CA LYS A 169 6.42 -9.35 -0.78
C LYS A 169 6.67 -8.65 -2.13
N TYR A 170 7.30 -7.48 -2.13
CA TYR A 170 7.62 -6.70 -3.34
C TYR A 170 9.11 -6.62 -3.62
N LEU A 171 9.96 -7.26 -2.81
CA LEU A 171 11.40 -7.22 -2.98
C LEU A 171 11.82 -7.73 -4.36
N GLU A 172 11.38 -8.94 -4.73
CA GLU A 172 11.67 -9.55 -6.04
C GLU A 172 11.20 -8.68 -7.21
N LYS A 173 9.98 -8.13 -7.12
CA LYS A 173 9.45 -7.23 -8.15
C LYS A 173 10.34 -6.00 -8.34
N TRP A 174 10.81 -5.39 -7.24
CA TRP A 174 11.65 -4.20 -7.35
C TRP A 174 13.08 -4.51 -7.78
N GLU A 175 13.58 -5.68 -7.46
CA GLU A 175 14.81 -6.21 -8.02
C GLU A 175 14.71 -6.37 -9.55
N GLU A 176 13.62 -6.98 -10.03
CA GLU A 176 13.31 -7.06 -11.46
C GLU A 176 13.15 -5.67 -12.10
N ASP A 177 12.45 -4.73 -11.46
CA ASP A 177 12.28 -3.36 -11.96
C ASP A 177 13.64 -2.63 -12.05
N VAL A 178 14.55 -2.79 -11.06
CA VAL A 178 15.90 -2.23 -11.09
C VAL A 178 16.69 -2.80 -12.27
N LEU A 179 16.75 -4.11 -12.43
CA LEU A 179 17.47 -4.77 -13.53
C LEU A 179 16.88 -4.43 -14.90
N LYS A 180 15.58 -4.24 -14.97
CA LYS A 180 14.85 -3.93 -16.20
C LYS A 180 15.09 -2.49 -16.67
N HIS A 181 15.13 -1.53 -15.75
CA HIS A 181 15.17 -0.11 -16.08
C HIS A 181 16.58 0.49 -15.99
N TYR A 182 17.52 -0.16 -15.29
CA TYR A 182 18.87 0.31 -15.09
C TYR A 182 19.91 -0.74 -15.53
N PRO A 183 20.25 -0.80 -16.83
CA PRO A 183 21.12 -1.84 -17.37
C PRO A 183 22.52 -1.86 -16.76
N ASN A 184 22.99 -0.72 -16.23
CA ASN A 184 24.30 -0.58 -15.62
C ASN A 184 24.34 -0.91 -14.12
N MET A 185 23.21 -1.36 -13.52
CA MET A 185 23.10 -1.63 -12.08
C MET A 185 23.15 -3.12 -11.71
N LYS A 186 23.41 -4.04 -12.66
CA LYS A 186 23.34 -5.49 -12.44
C LYS A 186 24.11 -5.98 -11.22
N ASP A 187 25.30 -5.44 -10.96
CA ASP A 187 26.16 -5.82 -9.84
C ASP A 187 26.31 -4.68 -8.80
N ARG A 188 25.46 -3.67 -8.87
CA ARG A 188 25.53 -2.45 -8.04
C ARG A 188 24.27 -2.20 -7.21
N TYR A 189 23.44 -3.18 -7.02
CA TYR A 189 22.31 -3.15 -6.09
C TYR A 189 22.41 -4.27 -5.07
N ILE A 190 21.73 -4.10 -3.93
CA ILE A 190 21.65 -5.10 -2.89
C ILE A 190 20.26 -5.10 -2.23
N VAL A 191 19.76 -6.31 -1.91
CA VAL A 191 18.51 -6.51 -1.16
C VAL A 191 18.83 -6.83 0.29
N ILE A 192 18.25 -6.07 1.24
CA ILE A 192 18.46 -6.21 2.68
C ILE A 192 17.16 -6.66 3.35
N GLN A 193 17.13 -7.92 3.75
CA GLN A 193 16.01 -8.53 4.44
C GLN A 193 16.51 -9.32 5.66
N GLY A 194 15.94 -9.04 6.83
CA GLY A 194 16.32 -9.67 8.10
C GLY A 194 17.37 -8.87 8.90
N GLY A 195 17.46 -9.18 10.19
CA GLY A 195 18.32 -8.46 11.13
C GLY A 195 19.81 -8.69 10.86
N ASP A 196 20.20 -9.91 10.47
CA ASP A 196 21.59 -10.27 10.23
C ASP A 196 22.17 -9.55 9.01
N ALA A 197 21.42 -9.51 7.90
CA ALA A 197 21.81 -8.77 6.71
C ALA A 197 21.93 -7.26 7.00
N LEU A 198 21.01 -6.71 7.81
CA LEU A 198 21.08 -5.30 8.20
C LEU A 198 22.28 -5.01 9.12
N ARG A 199 22.60 -5.92 10.04
CA ARG A 199 23.78 -5.80 10.92
C ARG A 199 25.07 -5.83 10.12
N ASP A 200 25.19 -6.79 9.20
CA ASP A 200 26.38 -6.92 8.34
C ASP A 200 26.58 -5.64 7.51
N LEU A 201 25.50 -5.11 6.93
CA LEU A 201 25.53 -3.82 6.22
C LEU A 201 26.00 -2.67 7.11
N MET A 202 25.62 -2.63 8.39
CA MET A 202 26.03 -1.58 9.32
C MET A 202 27.50 -1.67 9.71
N VAL A 203 27.99 -2.89 9.94
CA VAL A 203 29.39 -3.16 10.31
C VAL A 203 30.32 -2.84 9.14
N ASN A 204 29.95 -3.27 7.94
CA ASN A 204 30.76 -3.14 6.72
C ASN A 204 30.30 -1.97 5.83
N ALA A 205 29.71 -0.91 6.42
CA ALA A 205 29.07 0.19 5.69
C ALA A 205 29.95 0.83 4.63
N GLU A 206 31.25 1.03 4.87
CA GLU A 206 32.16 1.65 3.92
C GLU A 206 32.45 0.76 2.70
N GLU A 207 32.46 -0.57 2.87
CA GLU A 207 32.58 -1.51 1.76
C GLU A 207 31.33 -1.49 0.91
N TYR A 208 30.15 -1.63 1.54
CA TYR A 208 28.87 -1.59 0.86
C TYR A 208 28.61 -0.27 0.15
N LYS A 209 28.99 0.85 0.77
CA LYS A 209 28.92 2.19 0.17
C LYS A 209 29.74 2.31 -1.13
N LYS A 210 30.92 1.66 -1.21
CA LYS A 210 31.73 1.67 -2.43
C LYS A 210 31.17 0.75 -3.51
N LYS A 211 30.61 -0.38 -3.11
CA LYS A 211 30.17 -1.44 -4.01
C LYS A 211 28.79 -1.19 -4.61
N TYR A 212 27.84 -0.67 -3.83
CA TYR A 212 26.43 -0.56 -4.24
C TYR A 212 25.96 0.88 -4.34
N ASP A 213 25.07 1.12 -5.30
CA ASP A 213 24.40 2.41 -5.52
C ASP A 213 22.90 2.35 -5.22
N ILE A 214 22.30 1.15 -5.22
CA ILE A 214 20.89 0.93 -4.91
C ILE A 214 20.76 -0.07 -3.77
N PHE A 215 20.06 0.33 -2.72
CA PHE A 215 19.79 -0.46 -1.51
C PHE A 215 18.31 -0.71 -1.40
N ILE A 216 17.85 -1.96 -1.49
CA ILE A 216 16.45 -2.35 -1.41
C ILE A 216 16.19 -2.92 -0.01
N PHE A 217 15.40 -2.23 0.79
CA PHE A 217 15.12 -2.61 2.18
C PHE A 217 13.70 -3.12 2.36
N SER A 218 13.53 -4.17 3.15
CA SER A 218 12.24 -4.54 3.69
C SER A 218 11.81 -3.57 4.80
N ILE A 219 10.60 -3.00 4.70
CA ILE A 219 10.00 -2.17 5.76
C ILE A 219 10.05 -2.88 7.11
N ARG A 220 9.72 -4.18 7.16
CA ARG A 220 9.72 -4.95 8.39
C ARG A 220 11.11 -5.01 9.05
N THR A 221 12.15 -5.16 8.25
CA THR A 221 13.54 -5.17 8.75
C THR A 221 13.90 -3.83 9.40
N LEU A 222 13.61 -2.72 8.71
CA LEU A 222 13.88 -1.38 9.24
C LEU A 222 13.03 -1.07 10.48
N MET A 223 11.77 -1.45 10.49
CA MET A 223 10.88 -1.24 11.63
C MET A 223 11.30 -2.03 12.88
N ASN A 224 11.78 -3.26 12.71
CA ASN A 224 12.33 -4.03 13.82
C ASN A 224 13.55 -3.31 14.42
N TYR A 225 14.46 -2.85 13.58
CA TYR A 225 15.63 -2.07 14.00
C TYR A 225 15.25 -0.79 14.75
N ILE A 226 14.36 0.03 14.18
CA ILE A 226 13.91 1.29 14.80
C ILE A 226 13.19 1.01 16.13
N ASN A 227 12.35 -0.04 16.19
CA ASN A 227 11.66 -0.41 17.43
C ASN A 227 12.63 -0.88 18.53
N VAL A 228 13.68 -1.61 18.18
CA VAL A 228 14.73 -1.99 19.15
C VAL A 228 15.42 -0.75 19.70
N TYR A 229 15.77 0.20 18.82
CA TYR A 229 16.38 1.48 19.19
C TYR A 229 15.48 2.30 20.13
N ASP A 230 14.20 2.50 19.76
CA ASP A 230 13.24 3.25 20.58
C ASP A 230 13.01 2.61 21.96
N ASN A 231 12.89 1.27 22.00
CA ASN A 231 12.65 0.56 23.26
C ASN A 231 13.85 0.67 24.24
N ARG A 232 15.04 0.95 23.72
CA ARG A 232 16.26 1.18 24.51
C ARG A 232 16.54 2.66 24.75
N LYS A 233 15.55 3.51 24.59
CA LYS A 233 15.61 4.95 24.83
C LYS A 233 16.71 5.67 24.04
N GLY A 234 17.06 5.15 22.85
CA GLY A 234 18.05 5.74 21.97
C GLY A 234 19.52 5.46 22.35
N ASP A 235 19.77 4.64 23.34
CA ASP A 235 21.15 4.31 23.73
C ASP A 235 21.77 3.31 22.74
N VAL A 236 22.69 3.78 21.91
CA VAL A 236 23.41 2.99 20.90
C VAL A 236 24.30 1.93 21.54
N PHE A 237 24.88 2.19 22.72
CA PHE A 237 25.73 1.23 23.42
C PHE A 237 24.99 0.01 23.91
N LEU A 238 23.68 0.12 24.12
CA LEU A 238 22.81 -1.02 24.43
C LEU A 238 22.42 -1.82 23.19
N LEU A 239 22.70 -1.33 22.00
CA LEU A 239 22.42 -2.01 20.73
C LEU A 239 23.54 -3.00 20.37
N LYS A 240 23.69 -4.08 21.10
CA LYS A 240 24.61 -5.17 20.72
C LYS A 240 24.36 -5.69 19.30
N GLU A 241 23.13 -5.55 18.83
CA GLU A 241 22.70 -6.04 17.51
C GLU A 241 22.85 -5.01 16.39
N TYR A 242 22.74 -3.71 16.67
CA TYR A 242 22.76 -2.65 15.67
C TYR A 242 23.68 -1.51 16.09
N PRO A 243 24.93 -1.46 15.59
CA PRO A 243 25.95 -0.52 16.08
C PRO A 243 25.78 0.92 15.58
N VAL A 244 24.70 1.23 14.87
CA VAL A 244 24.43 2.55 14.28
C VAL A 244 23.06 3.02 14.68
N ALA A 245 22.92 4.29 15.07
CA ALA A 245 21.62 4.90 15.33
C ALA A 245 20.85 5.14 14.02
N PRO A 246 19.51 5.01 13.99
CA PRO A 246 18.71 5.14 12.76
C PRO A 246 18.90 6.47 12.03
N GLU A 247 19.09 7.57 12.73
CA GLU A 247 19.34 8.90 12.17
C GLU A 247 20.64 9.01 11.39
N ASN A 248 21.63 8.19 11.71
CA ASN A 248 22.96 8.20 11.06
C ASN A 248 23.10 7.12 10.00
N PHE A 249 22.19 6.14 9.98
CA PHE A 249 22.34 4.92 9.18
C PHE A 249 22.42 5.21 7.67
N ILE A 250 21.46 5.96 7.15
CA ILE A 250 21.34 6.26 5.71
C ILE A 250 22.51 7.12 5.22
N GLN A 251 22.94 8.08 6.03
CA GLN A 251 24.07 8.96 5.72
C GLN A 251 25.40 8.19 5.63
N ARG A 252 25.61 7.18 6.49
CA ARG A 252 26.80 6.33 6.44
C ARG A 252 26.94 5.58 5.11
N LEU A 253 25.83 5.23 4.48
CA LEU A 253 25.79 4.59 3.17
C LEU A 253 25.89 5.59 2.01
N GLY A 254 25.83 6.89 2.29
CA GLY A 254 25.84 7.95 1.27
C GLY A 254 24.57 7.97 0.42
N ILE A 255 23.44 7.53 0.96
CA ILE A 255 22.16 7.50 0.26
C ILE A 255 21.55 8.89 0.27
N GLY A 256 21.23 9.41 -0.92
CA GLY A 256 20.63 10.74 -1.10
C GLY A 256 19.15 10.69 -1.50
N ALA A 257 18.66 9.59 -2.06
CA ALA A 257 17.27 9.46 -2.47
C ALA A 257 16.55 8.31 -1.76
N PHE A 258 15.33 8.56 -1.33
CA PHE A 258 14.45 7.60 -0.69
C PHE A 258 13.20 7.35 -1.56
N LEU A 259 12.93 6.10 -1.86
CA LEU A 259 11.70 5.66 -2.51
C LEU A 259 10.91 4.72 -1.61
N ASN A 260 9.62 4.93 -1.49
CA ASN A 260 8.69 3.94 -0.93
C ASN A 260 7.53 3.68 -1.88
N ASP A 261 7.32 2.41 -2.25
CA ASP A 261 6.17 2.00 -3.07
C ASP A 261 5.05 1.45 -2.20
N GLU A 262 3.82 1.65 -2.68
CA GLU A 262 2.57 1.27 -2.01
C GLU A 262 2.47 1.86 -0.58
N SER A 263 2.87 3.12 -0.42
CA SER A 263 2.93 3.85 0.86
C SER A 263 1.65 3.81 1.70
N HIS A 264 0.52 3.49 1.06
CA HIS A 264 -0.78 3.37 1.70
C HIS A 264 -1.00 2.06 2.46
N GLN A 265 -0.17 1.03 2.24
CA GLN A 265 -0.35 -0.29 2.89
C GLN A 265 0.13 -0.26 4.34
N GLU A 266 1.27 0.39 4.60
CA GLU A 266 1.81 0.52 5.96
C GLU A 266 2.18 1.98 6.30
N PRO A 267 1.23 2.92 6.26
CA PRO A 267 1.53 4.34 6.40
C PRO A 267 2.14 4.69 7.76
N GLY A 268 1.83 3.95 8.81
CA GLY A 268 2.43 4.13 10.14
C GLY A 268 3.91 3.78 10.18
N SER A 269 4.30 2.68 9.53
CA SER A 269 5.70 2.25 9.41
C SER A 269 6.50 3.23 8.54
N VAL A 270 5.96 3.62 7.39
CA VAL A 270 6.58 4.61 6.51
C VAL A 270 6.75 5.95 7.24
N SER A 271 5.69 6.42 7.92
CA SER A 271 5.72 7.64 8.73
C SER A 271 6.87 7.60 9.74
N LYS A 272 7.03 6.49 10.46
CA LYS A 272 8.08 6.33 11.48
C LYS A 272 9.49 6.31 10.85
N ILE A 273 9.70 5.62 9.74
CA ILE A 273 10.99 5.59 9.03
C ILE A 273 11.39 7.00 8.59
N LEU A 274 10.44 7.78 8.06
CA LEU A 274 10.69 9.15 7.59
C LEU A 274 11.06 10.13 8.72
N LEU A 275 10.79 9.81 9.98
CA LEU A 275 11.22 10.62 11.14
C LEU A 275 12.68 10.38 11.53
N TYR A 276 13.30 9.32 11.03
CA TYR A 276 14.69 8.99 11.32
C TYR A 276 15.61 9.18 10.12
N PHE A 277 15.18 8.77 8.93
CA PHE A 277 16.03 8.78 7.76
C PHE A 277 16.16 10.18 7.18
N GLN A 278 17.39 10.61 6.96
CA GLN A 278 17.72 11.91 6.35
C GLN A 278 18.26 11.69 4.94
N CYS A 279 17.43 11.96 3.94
CA CYS A 279 17.79 11.95 2.54
C CYS A 279 17.59 13.35 1.92
N ASP A 280 18.22 13.58 0.79
CA ASP A 280 18.11 14.84 0.03
C ASP A 280 16.79 14.90 -0.74
N PHE A 281 16.24 13.73 -1.08
CA PHE A 281 15.04 13.61 -1.90
C PHE A 281 14.17 12.43 -1.45
N TYR A 282 12.84 12.64 -1.43
CA TYR A 282 11.84 11.62 -1.06
C TYR A 282 10.77 11.48 -2.13
N LEU A 283 10.55 10.24 -2.56
CA LEU A 283 9.52 9.86 -3.50
C LEU A 283 8.64 8.75 -2.91
N LEU A 284 7.38 9.05 -2.69
CA LEU A 284 6.38 8.08 -2.26
C LEU A 284 5.48 7.70 -3.44
N LEU A 285 5.19 6.42 -3.60
CA LEU A 285 4.30 5.93 -4.65
C LEU A 285 3.06 5.32 -4.05
N THR A 286 1.92 5.56 -4.67
CA THR A 286 0.65 4.95 -4.31
C THR A 286 -0.30 4.88 -5.50
N ALA A 287 -1.19 3.90 -5.51
CA ALA A 287 -2.33 3.87 -6.43
C ALA A 287 -3.59 4.49 -5.80
N THR A 288 -3.63 4.56 -4.47
CA THR A 288 -4.79 5.03 -3.72
C THR A 288 -4.34 5.66 -2.41
N PHE A 289 -4.67 6.92 -2.22
CA PHE A 289 -4.34 7.65 -1.00
C PHE A 289 -5.61 8.06 -0.24
N ASN A 290 -6.52 7.10 -0.11
CA ASN A 290 -7.80 7.27 0.58
C ASN A 290 -8.01 6.13 1.59
N SER A 291 -8.58 6.45 2.72
CA SER A 291 -8.99 5.48 3.74
C SER A 291 -10.37 5.84 4.29
N ASN A 292 -11.12 4.84 4.71
CA ASN A 292 -12.38 5.04 5.43
C ASN A 292 -12.15 5.32 6.93
N ASP A 293 -10.92 5.11 7.41
CA ASP A 293 -10.55 5.43 8.78
C ASP A 293 -10.09 6.89 8.90
N PRO A 294 -10.79 7.74 9.67
CA PRO A 294 -10.45 9.16 9.83
C PRO A 294 -9.03 9.41 10.36
N HIS A 295 -8.49 8.48 11.15
CA HIS A 295 -7.13 8.60 11.70
C HIS A 295 -6.08 8.36 10.65
N THR A 296 -6.27 7.33 9.82
CA THR A 296 -5.42 7.07 8.65
C THR A 296 -5.47 8.24 7.67
N VAL A 297 -6.66 8.82 7.43
CA VAL A 297 -6.79 10.03 6.59
C VAL A 297 -6.00 11.20 7.19
N LYS A 298 -6.08 11.41 8.51
CA LYS A 298 -5.33 12.47 9.20
C LYS A 298 -3.81 12.23 9.07
N MET A 299 -3.37 11.02 9.28
CA MET A 299 -1.96 10.64 9.13
C MET A 299 -1.48 10.87 7.68
N TYR A 300 -2.29 10.51 6.68
CA TYR A 300 -1.97 10.78 5.29
C TYR A 300 -1.82 12.27 4.97
N LYS A 301 -2.72 13.10 5.48
CA LYS A 301 -2.65 14.56 5.31
C LYS A 301 -1.42 15.16 5.98
N MET A 302 -1.04 14.61 7.12
CA MET A 302 0.18 14.99 7.84
C MET A 302 1.44 14.52 7.08
N LEU A 303 1.47 13.26 6.63
CA LEU A 303 2.63 12.68 5.96
C LEU A 303 2.91 13.37 4.63
N VAL A 304 1.88 13.53 3.80
CA VAL A 304 1.97 14.17 2.49
C VAL A 304 0.85 15.18 2.31
N PRO A 305 1.09 16.47 2.55
CA PRO A 305 0.15 17.53 2.22
C PRO A 305 -0.27 17.50 0.74
N GLU A 306 -1.46 18.00 0.44
CA GLU A 306 -2.05 17.93 -0.89
C GLU A 306 -1.17 18.53 -1.99
N ARG A 307 -0.48 19.63 -1.71
CA ARG A 307 0.45 20.30 -2.64
C ARG A 307 1.66 19.45 -3.07
N LEU A 308 1.97 18.38 -2.32
CA LEU A 308 3.07 17.45 -2.60
C LEU A 308 2.59 16.16 -3.30
N ARG A 309 1.31 16.09 -3.65
CA ARG A 309 0.69 14.95 -4.31
C ARG A 309 0.51 15.23 -5.79
N PHE A 310 1.25 14.52 -6.59
CA PHE A 310 1.16 14.58 -8.04
C PHE A 310 0.17 13.52 -8.51
N ASN A 311 -1.04 13.98 -8.83
CA ASN A 311 -2.11 13.14 -9.33
C ASN A 311 -2.22 13.31 -10.83
N LEU A 312 -2.57 12.26 -11.53
CA LEU A 312 -3.00 12.39 -12.91
C LEU A 312 -4.49 12.71 -12.91
N GLU A 313 -4.85 13.92 -13.28
CA GLU A 313 -6.20 14.25 -13.75
C GLU A 313 -6.36 13.68 -15.15
N THR A 314 -6.46 12.37 -15.27
CA THR A 314 -6.80 11.77 -16.55
C THR A 314 -8.30 11.73 -16.70
N ASP A 315 -8.74 12.06 -17.88
CA ASP A 315 -9.88 11.43 -18.51
C ASP A 315 -9.68 9.92 -18.32
N ARG A 316 -10.28 9.36 -17.31
CA ARG A 316 -10.22 7.94 -16.98
C ARG A 316 -10.94 7.27 -18.13
N GLY A 317 -10.21 6.87 -19.15
CA GLY A 317 -10.78 6.09 -20.22
C GLY A 317 -11.44 4.86 -19.60
N ASN A 318 -12.71 4.98 -19.28
CA ASN A 318 -13.51 3.94 -18.68
C ASN A 318 -13.63 2.84 -19.71
N TYR A 319 -12.89 1.74 -19.55
CA TYR A 319 -12.88 0.61 -20.48
C TYR A 319 -13.43 -0.67 -19.84
N ILE A 320 -13.78 -0.64 -18.55
CA ILE A 320 -14.23 -1.82 -17.82
C ILE A 320 -15.76 -1.88 -17.82
N LYS A 321 -16.34 -2.98 -18.25
CA LYS A 321 -17.75 -3.30 -18.03
C LYS A 321 -17.92 -3.89 -16.63
N VAL A 322 -18.68 -3.21 -15.78
CA VAL A 322 -18.91 -3.62 -14.39
C VAL A 322 -20.29 -4.22 -14.24
N ASN A 323 -20.35 -5.50 -13.85
CA ASN A 323 -21.57 -6.21 -13.53
C ASN A 323 -21.65 -6.42 -12.01
N ASN A 324 -22.66 -5.86 -11.37
CA ASN A 324 -22.92 -6.10 -9.95
C ASN A 324 -24.07 -7.07 -9.81
N VAL A 325 -23.79 -8.21 -9.21
CA VAL A 325 -24.73 -9.32 -9.10
C VAL A 325 -25.13 -9.54 -7.65
N ARG A 326 -26.40 -9.32 -7.37
CA ARG A 326 -27.03 -9.72 -6.12
C ARG A 326 -27.55 -11.14 -6.24
N TYR A 327 -26.89 -12.10 -5.60
CA TYR A 327 -27.39 -13.48 -5.61
C TYR A 327 -28.11 -13.85 -4.31
N TYR A 328 -29.01 -14.82 -4.41
CA TYR A 328 -29.68 -15.42 -3.28
C TYR A 328 -29.32 -16.91 -3.18
N ILE A 329 -29.18 -17.38 -1.94
CA ILE A 329 -29.03 -18.80 -1.61
C ILE A 329 -30.38 -19.24 -1.05
N GLU A 330 -30.99 -20.25 -1.66
CA GLU A 330 -32.24 -20.82 -1.20
C GLU A 330 -32.02 -21.78 -0.04
N LYS A 331 -32.98 -21.83 0.87
CA LYS A 331 -32.93 -22.67 2.09
C LYS A 331 -31.62 -22.47 2.86
N ALA A 332 -31.19 -21.21 3.01
CA ALA A 332 -29.97 -20.85 3.71
C ALA A 332 -30.19 -20.84 5.24
N PRO A 333 -30.20 -21.99 5.93
CA PRO A 333 -30.29 -21.99 7.38
C PRO A 333 -28.96 -21.52 7.94
N LYS A 334 -29.00 -20.48 8.75
CA LYS A 334 -27.85 -20.02 9.60
C LYS A 334 -26.47 -20.07 8.95
N LEU A 335 -26.26 -19.29 7.90
CA LEU A 335 -24.92 -19.01 7.37
C LEU A 335 -24.08 -18.38 8.48
N ARG A 336 -22.96 -19.01 8.84
CA ARG A 336 -22.02 -18.44 9.80
C ARG A 336 -21.23 -17.34 9.12
N HIS A 337 -21.27 -16.14 9.64
CA HIS A 337 -20.59 -14.97 9.04
C HIS A 337 -20.20 -13.93 10.08
N GLN A 338 -20.33 -14.24 11.37
CA GLN A 338 -20.03 -13.32 12.47
C GLN A 338 -19.06 -13.94 13.46
N THR A 339 -18.12 -13.14 13.92
CA THR A 339 -17.22 -13.37 15.05
C THR A 339 -17.51 -12.38 16.15
N ASN A 340 -16.85 -12.49 17.30
CA ASN A 340 -16.88 -11.49 18.37
C ASN A 340 -16.35 -10.12 17.91
N GLN A 341 -15.59 -10.07 16.82
CA GLN A 341 -15.05 -8.85 16.21
C GLN A 341 -15.90 -8.31 15.05
N GLY A 342 -17.01 -8.97 14.74
CA GLY A 342 -17.93 -8.58 13.68
C GLY A 342 -17.98 -9.55 12.50
N TYR A 343 -18.27 -9.02 11.31
CA TYR A 343 -18.42 -9.81 10.10
C TYR A 343 -17.10 -10.48 9.64
N SER A 344 -17.19 -11.75 9.24
CA SER A 344 -16.10 -12.54 8.68
C SER A 344 -16.51 -13.20 7.35
N GLN A 345 -15.87 -12.78 6.26
CA GLN A 345 -16.03 -13.40 4.94
C GLN A 345 -15.47 -14.83 4.91
N VAL A 346 -14.42 -15.10 5.70
CA VAL A 346 -13.81 -16.44 5.82
C VAL A 346 -14.84 -17.42 6.40
N LEU A 347 -15.51 -17.07 7.51
CA LEU A 347 -16.55 -17.92 8.09
C LEU A 347 -17.76 -18.11 7.14
N PHE A 348 -18.09 -17.09 6.36
CA PHE A 348 -19.14 -17.20 5.36
C PHE A 348 -18.78 -18.25 4.29
N GLU A 349 -17.58 -18.20 3.71
CA GLU A 349 -17.12 -19.20 2.73
C GLU A 349 -17.00 -20.60 3.32
N GLN A 350 -16.43 -20.73 4.52
CA GLN A 350 -16.37 -22.03 5.24
C GLN A 350 -17.78 -22.59 5.49
N SER A 351 -18.74 -21.73 5.76
CA SER A 351 -20.14 -22.12 5.95
C SER A 351 -20.78 -22.65 4.66
N ILE A 352 -20.34 -22.17 3.49
CA ILE A 352 -20.76 -22.68 2.19
C ILE A 352 -20.05 -24.00 1.89
N LEU A 353 -18.73 -24.05 2.02
CA LEU A 353 -17.91 -25.24 1.76
C LEU A 353 -18.34 -26.45 2.57
N SER A 354 -18.72 -26.26 3.83
CA SER A 354 -19.15 -27.33 4.72
C SER A 354 -20.53 -27.95 4.40
N ARG A 355 -21.25 -27.42 3.42
CA ARG A 355 -22.64 -27.83 3.11
C ARG A 355 -22.84 -28.06 1.62
N PRO A 356 -22.85 -29.33 1.16
CA PRO A 356 -22.92 -29.69 -0.25
C PRO A 356 -24.05 -28.99 -1.02
N TYR A 357 -25.22 -28.83 -0.40
CA TYR A 357 -26.35 -28.16 -1.03
C TYR A 357 -26.11 -26.64 -1.30
N LEU A 358 -25.49 -25.95 -0.34
CA LEU A 358 -25.15 -24.52 -0.51
C LEU A 358 -24.01 -24.36 -1.50
N LEU A 359 -23.03 -25.27 -1.44
CA LEU A 359 -21.89 -25.29 -2.32
C LEU A 359 -22.31 -25.48 -3.78
N ALA A 360 -23.22 -26.44 -4.05
CA ALA A 360 -23.74 -26.67 -5.39
C ALA A 360 -24.45 -25.42 -5.98
N GLN A 361 -25.18 -24.66 -5.17
CA GLN A 361 -25.82 -23.41 -5.63
C GLN A 361 -24.77 -22.34 -5.94
N PHE A 362 -23.74 -22.26 -5.09
CA PHE A 362 -22.64 -21.31 -5.27
C PHE A 362 -21.82 -21.64 -6.54
N ASP A 363 -21.50 -22.91 -6.75
CA ASP A 363 -20.78 -23.38 -7.94
C ASP A 363 -21.55 -23.07 -9.21
N LYS A 364 -22.84 -23.39 -9.25
CA LYS A 364 -23.72 -23.11 -10.40
C LYS A 364 -23.75 -21.61 -10.73
N MET A 365 -23.76 -20.76 -9.70
CA MET A 365 -23.70 -19.31 -9.90
C MET A 365 -22.36 -18.88 -10.46
N VAL A 366 -21.23 -19.34 -9.89
CA VAL A 366 -19.90 -18.96 -10.37
C VAL A 366 -19.68 -19.42 -11.81
N LEU A 367 -20.05 -20.67 -12.13
CA LEU A 367 -19.99 -21.21 -13.48
C LEU A 367 -20.79 -20.38 -14.47
N LYS A 368 -22.03 -19.98 -14.13
CA LYS A 368 -22.84 -19.11 -15.00
C LYS A 368 -22.13 -17.82 -15.37
N TYR A 369 -21.46 -17.16 -14.42
CA TYR A 369 -20.79 -15.89 -14.68
C TYR A 369 -19.43 -16.07 -15.36
N VAL A 370 -18.73 -17.15 -15.11
CA VAL A 370 -17.53 -17.52 -15.88
C VAL A 370 -17.90 -17.81 -17.33
N GLU A 371 -18.98 -18.55 -17.56
CA GLU A 371 -19.49 -18.84 -18.93
C GLU A 371 -19.81 -17.55 -19.66
N ARG A 372 -20.74 -16.75 -19.14
CA ARG A 372 -21.27 -15.53 -19.80
C ARG A 372 -20.19 -14.45 -20.02
N ASP A 373 -19.34 -14.22 -19.02
CA ASP A 373 -18.45 -13.06 -19.02
C ASP A 373 -17.06 -13.37 -19.55
N TYR A 374 -16.66 -14.65 -19.55
CA TYR A 374 -15.37 -15.08 -20.05
C TYR A 374 -15.47 -16.08 -21.22
N ILE A 375 -16.09 -17.25 -21.02
CA ILE A 375 -16.05 -18.35 -22.03
C ILE A 375 -16.67 -17.93 -23.34
N GLU A 376 -17.89 -17.37 -23.34
CA GLU A 376 -18.60 -16.91 -24.53
C GLU A 376 -17.86 -15.80 -25.30
N LYS A 377 -16.96 -15.06 -24.63
CA LYS A 377 -16.30 -13.88 -25.18
C LYS A 377 -14.78 -14.06 -25.35
N ARG A 378 -14.24 -15.18 -24.87
CA ARG A 378 -12.78 -15.36 -24.85
C ARG A 378 -12.19 -15.48 -26.26
N LYS A 379 -10.99 -14.94 -26.39
CA LYS A 379 -10.09 -15.21 -27.50
C LYS A 379 -8.87 -15.99 -26.98
N PRO A 380 -8.15 -16.73 -27.86
CA PRO A 380 -6.92 -17.40 -27.44
C PRO A 380 -5.96 -16.45 -26.73
N GLY A 381 -5.39 -16.89 -25.60
CA GLY A 381 -4.47 -16.11 -24.78
C GLY A 381 -5.13 -15.16 -23.77
N TYR A 382 -6.46 -14.94 -23.81
CA TYR A 382 -7.17 -14.15 -22.80
C TYR A 382 -7.39 -14.95 -21.52
N LYS A 383 -7.32 -14.25 -20.39
CA LYS A 383 -7.36 -14.85 -19.06
C LYS A 383 -8.52 -14.37 -18.22
N CYS A 384 -8.93 -15.24 -17.29
CA CYS A 384 -9.93 -14.96 -16.27
C CYS A 384 -9.35 -15.15 -14.87
N LEU A 385 -9.65 -14.24 -13.95
CA LEU A 385 -9.28 -14.32 -12.54
C LEU A 385 -10.53 -14.42 -11.68
N VAL A 386 -10.63 -15.47 -10.88
CA VAL A 386 -11.75 -15.68 -9.94
C VAL A 386 -11.24 -15.47 -8.52
N TYR A 387 -11.75 -14.46 -7.84
CA TYR A 387 -11.38 -14.16 -6.45
C TYR A 387 -12.29 -14.86 -5.45
N ALA A 388 -11.69 -15.56 -4.49
CA ALA A 388 -12.34 -16.07 -3.27
C ALA A 388 -11.55 -15.64 -2.03
N ALA A 389 -12.17 -15.65 -0.84
CA ALA A 389 -11.52 -15.17 0.37
C ALA A 389 -10.62 -16.21 1.03
N THR A 390 -10.87 -17.51 0.79
CA THR A 390 -10.14 -18.61 1.40
C THR A 390 -9.40 -19.44 0.37
N VAL A 391 -8.26 -19.99 0.78
CA VAL A 391 -7.46 -20.93 -0.03
C VAL A 391 -8.30 -22.16 -0.39
N ASP A 392 -9.08 -22.68 0.55
CA ASP A 392 -9.93 -23.86 0.35
C ASP A 392 -11.00 -23.60 -0.72
N MET A 393 -11.62 -22.42 -0.72
CA MET A 393 -12.57 -22.03 -1.76
C MET A 393 -11.89 -21.89 -3.12
N CYS A 394 -10.69 -21.32 -3.18
CA CYS A 394 -9.91 -21.25 -4.43
C CYS A 394 -9.62 -22.64 -5.00
N LYS A 395 -9.15 -23.57 -4.15
CA LYS A 395 -8.88 -24.97 -4.54
C LYS A 395 -10.15 -25.68 -5.00
N HIS A 396 -11.26 -25.48 -4.29
CA HIS A 396 -12.57 -26.03 -4.69
C HIS A 396 -12.99 -25.49 -6.07
N LEU A 397 -12.97 -24.17 -6.28
CA LEU A 397 -13.35 -23.58 -7.55
C LEU A 397 -12.44 -24.03 -8.70
N MET A 398 -11.15 -24.24 -8.47
CA MET A 398 -10.25 -24.82 -9.46
C MET A 398 -10.72 -26.20 -9.91
N VAL A 399 -11.11 -27.07 -8.96
CA VAL A 399 -11.60 -28.43 -9.29
C VAL A 399 -12.91 -28.36 -10.10
N VAL A 400 -13.84 -27.51 -9.68
CA VAL A 400 -15.13 -27.33 -10.37
C VAL A 400 -14.92 -26.79 -11.80
N LEU A 401 -14.07 -25.78 -11.95
CA LEU A 401 -13.79 -25.17 -13.27
C LEU A 401 -13.01 -26.10 -14.20
N ARG A 402 -12.08 -26.91 -13.67
CA ARG A 402 -11.40 -27.95 -14.48
C ARG A 402 -12.35 -29.01 -15.01
N LYS A 403 -13.31 -29.41 -14.18
CA LYS A 403 -14.33 -30.39 -14.57
C LYS A 403 -15.26 -29.85 -15.65
N GLU A 404 -15.66 -28.58 -15.54
CA GLU A 404 -16.59 -27.95 -16.50
C GLU A 404 -15.88 -27.57 -17.81
N TYR A 405 -14.62 -27.11 -17.72
CA TYR A 405 -13.84 -26.65 -18.88
C TYR A 405 -12.55 -27.46 -19.08
N PRO A 406 -12.64 -28.77 -19.44
CA PRO A 406 -11.48 -29.66 -19.49
C PRO A 406 -10.43 -29.30 -20.56
N LYS A 407 -10.78 -28.44 -21.51
CA LYS A 407 -9.87 -27.96 -22.56
C LYS A 407 -9.08 -26.72 -22.15
N LEU A 408 -9.36 -26.15 -20.97
CA LEU A 408 -8.71 -24.96 -20.46
C LEU A 408 -7.71 -25.31 -19.37
N THR A 409 -6.65 -24.51 -19.30
CA THR A 409 -5.70 -24.57 -18.18
C THR A 409 -6.29 -23.81 -16.99
N VAL A 410 -6.61 -24.51 -15.90
CA VAL A 410 -7.19 -23.91 -14.70
C VAL A 410 -6.27 -24.21 -13.51
N ASN A 411 -5.77 -23.20 -12.81
CA ASN A 411 -4.93 -23.36 -11.63
C ASN A 411 -5.35 -22.42 -10.50
N THR A 412 -4.73 -22.61 -9.34
CA THR A 412 -4.75 -21.63 -8.24
C THR A 412 -3.50 -20.78 -8.28
N TYR A 413 -3.62 -19.58 -7.67
CA TYR A 413 -2.48 -18.77 -7.29
C TYR A 413 -2.72 -18.27 -5.86
N VAL A 414 -2.30 -19.07 -4.89
CA VAL A 414 -2.50 -18.80 -3.46
C VAL A 414 -1.23 -19.20 -2.68
N GLN A 415 -0.89 -18.43 -1.65
CA GLN A 415 0.26 -18.70 -0.78
C GLN A 415 1.57 -18.92 -1.55
N GLU A 416 2.08 -20.16 -1.56
CA GLU A 416 3.35 -20.59 -2.15
C GLU A 416 3.20 -21.14 -3.58
N ASP A 417 2.06 -20.94 -4.22
CA ASP A 417 1.88 -21.38 -5.61
C ASP A 417 2.86 -20.65 -6.54
N ASP A 418 3.34 -21.38 -7.55
CA ASP A 418 4.25 -20.82 -8.56
C ASP A 418 3.58 -19.67 -9.31
N TYR A 419 4.31 -18.57 -9.45
CA TYR A 419 3.90 -17.39 -10.23
C TYR A 419 3.53 -17.75 -11.68
N GLN A 420 4.17 -18.78 -12.26
CA GLN A 420 3.85 -19.28 -13.58
C GLN A 420 2.40 -19.75 -13.71
N ASN A 421 1.77 -20.23 -12.65
CA ASN A 421 0.35 -20.59 -12.67
C ASN A 421 -0.54 -19.41 -13.06
N LEU A 422 -0.18 -18.21 -12.61
CA LEU A 422 -0.90 -16.99 -12.94
C LEU A 422 -0.62 -16.52 -14.39
N MET A 423 0.59 -16.76 -14.87
CA MET A 423 1.01 -16.32 -16.20
C MET A 423 0.56 -17.23 -17.34
N THR A 424 0.40 -18.52 -17.07
CA THR A 424 0.12 -19.51 -18.13
C THR A 424 -1.32 -20.02 -18.16
N SER A 425 -2.08 -19.86 -17.05
CA SER A 425 -3.44 -20.38 -16.98
C SER A 425 -4.47 -19.51 -17.72
N ASP A 426 -5.45 -20.16 -18.33
CA ASP A 426 -6.65 -19.52 -18.89
C ASP A 426 -7.56 -18.97 -17.79
N ILE A 427 -7.74 -19.76 -16.71
CA ILE A 427 -8.52 -19.35 -15.54
C ILE A 427 -7.68 -19.58 -14.29
N THR A 428 -7.57 -18.58 -13.44
CA THR A 428 -6.89 -18.68 -12.13
C THR A 428 -7.84 -18.37 -11.01
N ALA A 429 -7.92 -19.22 -9.98
CA ALA A 429 -8.59 -18.93 -8.73
C ALA A 429 -7.58 -18.42 -7.71
N SER A 430 -7.85 -17.26 -7.08
CA SER A 430 -6.89 -16.63 -6.16
C SER A 430 -7.55 -15.85 -5.04
N THR A 431 -6.78 -15.54 -4.00
CA THR A 431 -7.21 -14.64 -2.93
C THR A 431 -6.75 -13.19 -3.23
N PRO A 432 -7.45 -12.17 -2.69
CA PRO A 432 -6.99 -10.78 -2.80
C PRO A 432 -5.59 -10.54 -2.22
N GLY A 433 -5.18 -11.34 -1.24
CA GLY A 433 -3.84 -11.26 -0.66
C GLY A 433 -2.75 -11.74 -1.61
N SER A 434 -3.02 -12.78 -2.41
CA SER A 434 -2.05 -13.36 -3.35
C SER A 434 -2.02 -12.61 -4.69
N ALA A 435 -3.15 -12.48 -5.39
CA ALA A 435 -3.19 -11.82 -6.70
C ALA A 435 -3.72 -10.38 -6.68
N GLY A 436 -3.99 -9.82 -5.49
CA GLY A 436 -4.60 -8.50 -5.36
C GLY A 436 -3.65 -7.32 -5.50
N VAL A 437 -2.34 -7.49 -5.26
CA VAL A 437 -1.36 -6.38 -5.25
C VAL A 437 -0.03 -6.84 -5.86
N GLY A 438 0.60 -5.96 -6.63
CA GLY A 438 1.97 -6.17 -7.12
C GLY A 438 2.10 -7.06 -8.37
N VAL A 439 1.04 -7.71 -8.82
CA VAL A 439 1.08 -8.65 -9.95
C VAL A 439 0.49 -8.04 -11.21
N ASP A 440 1.13 -8.17 -12.36
CA ASP A 440 0.60 -7.80 -13.68
C ASP A 440 0.29 -9.07 -14.47
N ILE A 441 -0.96 -9.23 -14.88
CA ILE A 441 -1.42 -10.41 -15.61
C ILE A 441 -1.70 -10.00 -17.07
N PRO A 442 -0.83 -10.38 -18.01
CA PRO A 442 -1.04 -10.04 -19.40
C PRO A 442 -2.36 -10.62 -19.94
N TYR A 443 -3.08 -9.84 -20.73
CA TYR A 443 -4.34 -10.24 -21.38
C TYR A 443 -5.45 -10.67 -20.41
N LEU A 444 -5.43 -10.22 -19.16
CA LEU A 444 -6.52 -10.43 -18.22
C LEU A 444 -7.76 -9.65 -18.70
N SER A 445 -8.74 -10.37 -19.24
CA SER A 445 -9.96 -9.79 -19.80
C SER A 445 -11.15 -9.80 -18.83
N THR A 446 -11.14 -10.73 -17.86
CA THR A 446 -12.29 -10.93 -16.97
C THR A 446 -11.85 -11.17 -15.53
N ILE A 447 -12.56 -10.52 -14.61
CA ILE A 447 -12.48 -10.79 -13.16
C ILE A 447 -13.86 -11.14 -12.63
N ILE A 448 -13.96 -12.26 -11.92
CA ILE A 448 -15.14 -12.65 -11.15
C ILE A 448 -14.80 -12.54 -9.67
N GLN A 449 -15.38 -11.57 -8.99
CA GLN A 449 -15.18 -11.38 -7.56
C GLN A 449 -16.33 -12.00 -6.77
N THR A 450 -16.08 -13.08 -6.04
CA THR A 450 -17.08 -13.72 -5.18
C THR A 450 -17.14 -13.13 -3.77
N ILE A 451 -16.19 -12.28 -3.43
CA ILE A 451 -15.98 -11.71 -2.10
C ILE A 451 -16.80 -10.43 -1.93
N SER A 452 -17.56 -10.34 -0.83
CA SER A 452 -18.20 -9.08 -0.43
C SER A 452 -17.23 -8.21 0.35
N MET A 453 -16.73 -7.15 -0.28
CA MET A 453 -15.70 -6.27 0.27
C MET A 453 -16.11 -4.80 0.12
N GLY A 454 -16.05 -4.04 1.23
CA GLY A 454 -16.37 -2.60 1.25
C GLY A 454 -15.15 -1.69 1.07
N SER A 455 -13.92 -2.20 1.22
CA SER A 455 -12.70 -1.40 1.06
C SER A 455 -12.59 -0.84 -0.36
N LEU A 456 -12.68 0.49 -0.49
CA LEU A 456 -12.51 1.19 -1.78
C LEU A 456 -11.16 0.89 -2.40
N GLN A 457 -10.13 0.87 -1.58
CA GLN A 457 -8.75 0.61 -2.00
C GLN A 457 -8.58 -0.81 -2.57
N ALA A 458 -9.05 -1.84 -1.85
CA ALA A 458 -8.92 -3.22 -2.31
C ALA A 458 -9.73 -3.47 -3.60
N ASN A 459 -10.94 -2.89 -3.70
CA ASN A 459 -11.72 -2.98 -4.94
C ASN A 459 -11.04 -2.28 -6.11
N ARG A 460 -10.44 -1.09 -5.91
CA ARG A 460 -9.67 -0.38 -6.95
C ARG A 460 -8.46 -1.19 -7.40
N GLN A 461 -7.75 -1.82 -6.48
CA GLN A 461 -6.60 -2.66 -6.81
C GLN A 461 -7.00 -3.89 -7.62
N MET A 462 -8.07 -4.59 -7.24
CA MET A 462 -8.58 -5.74 -7.99
C MET A 462 -9.06 -5.34 -9.39
N MET A 463 -9.89 -4.30 -9.52
CA MET A 463 -10.32 -3.78 -10.82
C MET A 463 -9.16 -3.28 -11.66
N GLY A 464 -8.17 -2.65 -11.04
CA GLY A 464 -6.98 -2.14 -11.71
C GLY A 464 -6.06 -3.22 -12.29
N ARG A 465 -6.33 -4.52 -12.07
CA ARG A 465 -5.66 -5.63 -12.78
C ARG A 465 -6.12 -5.75 -14.22
N LEU A 466 -7.37 -5.38 -14.48
CA LEU A 466 -7.85 -5.28 -15.85
C LEU A 466 -7.12 -4.12 -16.55
N ARG A 467 -6.54 -4.41 -17.70
CA ARG A 467 -5.90 -3.43 -18.57
C ARG A 467 -6.78 -3.18 -19.77
N LYS A 468 -6.62 -2.01 -20.39
CA LYS A 468 -7.21 -1.79 -21.71
C LYS A 468 -6.58 -2.78 -22.69
N ILE A 469 -7.42 -3.58 -23.33
CA ILE A 469 -7.05 -4.47 -24.41
C ILE A 469 -7.75 -3.94 -25.66
N ASP A 470 -7.00 -3.61 -26.71
CA ASP A 470 -7.58 -3.01 -27.90
C ASP A 470 -8.57 -3.98 -28.59
N GLY A 471 -9.76 -3.46 -28.87
CA GLY A 471 -10.85 -4.24 -29.45
C GLY A 471 -11.54 -5.24 -28.53
N VAL A 472 -11.33 -5.11 -27.18
CA VAL A 472 -11.95 -5.98 -26.18
C VAL A 472 -12.51 -5.18 -25.03
N ASP A 473 -13.76 -5.48 -24.68
CA ASP A 473 -14.37 -4.99 -23.46
C ASP A 473 -13.96 -5.87 -22.27
N THR A 474 -13.12 -5.34 -21.40
CA THR A 474 -12.76 -6.02 -20.14
C THR A 474 -13.93 -6.02 -19.17
N THR A 475 -14.15 -7.13 -18.48
CA THR A 475 -15.33 -7.31 -17.62
C THR A 475 -14.94 -7.57 -16.16
N TYR A 476 -15.58 -6.84 -15.24
CA TYR A 476 -15.48 -7.05 -13.81
C TYR A 476 -16.85 -7.41 -13.24
N THR A 477 -17.05 -8.64 -12.82
CA THR A 477 -18.29 -9.14 -12.26
C THR A 477 -18.13 -9.35 -10.76
N ALA A 478 -18.90 -8.60 -9.98
CA ALA A 478 -18.82 -8.58 -8.53
C ALA A 478 -20.08 -9.14 -7.89
N LEU A 479 -19.94 -10.27 -7.20
CA LEU A 479 -21.03 -11.02 -6.59
C LEU A 479 -21.23 -10.60 -5.12
N TYR A 480 -22.47 -10.54 -4.64
CA TYR A 480 -22.76 -10.37 -3.22
C TYR A 480 -24.07 -11.08 -2.81
N CYS A 481 -24.07 -11.67 -1.63
CA CYS A 481 -25.21 -12.42 -1.12
C CYS A 481 -26.32 -11.51 -0.62
N GLY A 482 -27.49 -11.57 -1.27
CA GLY A 482 -28.68 -10.79 -0.93
C GLY A 482 -29.36 -11.21 0.38
N ASN A 483 -29.07 -12.42 0.89
CA ASN A 483 -29.58 -12.89 2.17
C ASN A 483 -28.94 -12.18 3.37
N LEU A 484 -27.77 -11.57 3.20
CA LEU A 484 -27.01 -10.94 4.27
C LEU A 484 -27.08 -9.41 4.19
N ARG A 485 -27.58 -8.75 5.25
CA ARG A 485 -27.61 -7.29 5.35
C ARG A 485 -26.19 -6.70 5.21
N LYS A 486 -25.20 -7.32 5.86
CA LYS A 486 -23.81 -6.85 5.79
C LYS A 486 -23.24 -6.82 4.37
N HIS A 487 -23.56 -7.82 3.54
CA HIS A 487 -23.14 -7.84 2.13
C HIS A 487 -23.75 -6.69 1.33
N LYS A 488 -25.01 -6.31 1.62
CA LYS A 488 -25.65 -5.14 1.00
C LYS A 488 -24.94 -3.83 1.41
N ASP A 489 -24.55 -3.72 2.68
CA ASP A 489 -23.83 -2.53 3.19
C ASP A 489 -22.44 -2.43 2.56
N LEU A 490 -21.71 -3.54 2.45
CA LEU A 490 -20.40 -3.59 1.78
C LEU A 490 -20.53 -3.28 0.28
N TYR A 491 -21.59 -3.77 -0.37
CA TYR A 491 -21.91 -3.43 -1.76
C TYR A 491 -22.10 -1.92 -1.94
N LYS A 492 -22.90 -1.25 -1.10
CA LYS A 492 -23.11 0.20 -1.17
C LYS A 492 -21.81 0.98 -1.07
N GLN A 493 -20.89 0.56 -0.18
CA GLN A 493 -19.56 1.17 -0.06
C GLN A 493 -18.74 0.99 -1.34
N ARG A 494 -18.81 -0.18 -1.98
CA ARG A 494 -18.11 -0.50 -3.21
C ARG A 494 -18.70 0.23 -4.43
N GLU A 495 -20.01 0.46 -4.45
CA GLU A 495 -20.75 0.99 -5.60
C GLU A 495 -20.15 2.28 -6.16
N THR A 496 -19.79 3.23 -5.30
CA THR A 496 -19.15 4.48 -5.70
C THR A 496 -17.84 4.23 -6.43
N CYS A 497 -16.99 3.36 -5.86
CA CYS A 497 -15.71 3.01 -6.47
C CYS A 497 -15.88 2.34 -7.84
N THR A 498 -16.82 1.41 -7.97
CA THR A 498 -17.03 0.67 -9.22
C THR A 498 -17.63 1.55 -10.32
N LYS A 499 -18.51 2.49 -9.98
CA LYS A 499 -19.06 3.46 -10.93
C LYS A 499 -18.00 4.38 -11.51
N ASP A 500 -17.06 4.84 -10.71
CA ASP A 500 -15.98 5.74 -11.15
C ASP A 500 -15.06 5.15 -12.22
N PHE A 501 -14.97 3.81 -12.31
CA PHE A 501 -14.11 3.10 -13.26
C PHE A 501 -14.87 2.46 -14.43
N ALA A 502 -16.18 2.50 -14.40
CA ALA A 502 -17.01 1.77 -15.35
C ALA A 502 -17.19 2.54 -16.66
N LYS A 503 -16.87 1.90 -17.81
CA LYS A 503 -17.41 2.29 -19.13
C LYS A 503 -18.92 2.03 -19.18
N GLU A 504 -19.33 0.90 -18.63
CA GLU A 504 -20.70 0.45 -18.52
C GLU A 504 -20.89 -0.15 -17.13
N TRP A 505 -21.95 0.25 -16.44
CA TRP A 505 -22.25 -0.23 -15.10
C TRP A 505 -23.64 -0.86 -15.09
N ARG A 506 -23.70 -2.14 -14.71
CA ARG A 506 -24.95 -2.92 -14.66
C ARG A 506 -25.17 -3.49 -13.28
N TYR A 507 -26.44 -3.66 -12.95
CA TYR A 507 -26.90 -4.31 -11.73
C TYR A 507 -27.93 -5.38 -12.10
N GLU A 508 -27.77 -6.60 -11.58
CA GLU A 508 -28.69 -7.70 -11.80
C GLU A 508 -28.90 -8.55 -10.54
N THR A 509 -29.95 -9.35 -10.56
CA THR A 509 -30.27 -10.28 -9.46
C THR A 509 -30.25 -11.71 -10.00
N TYR A 510 -29.48 -12.59 -9.33
CA TYR A 510 -29.45 -14.01 -9.60
C TYR A 510 -30.23 -14.78 -8.55
N ARG A 511 -31.16 -15.65 -9.00
CA ARG A 511 -31.89 -16.63 -8.18
C ARG A 511 -31.70 -18.01 -8.78
N PRO A 512 -31.34 -19.05 -7.98
CA PRO A 512 -31.02 -20.38 -8.52
C PRO A 512 -32.13 -21.02 -9.35
N ASN A 513 -33.42 -20.75 -9.02
CA ASN A 513 -34.59 -21.35 -9.67
C ASN A 513 -35.36 -20.42 -10.62
N ALA A 514 -34.81 -19.24 -10.96
CA ALA A 514 -35.48 -18.29 -11.85
C ALA A 514 -35.71 -18.85 -13.28
N TRP A 515 -34.93 -19.83 -13.71
CA TRP A 515 -35.09 -20.49 -15.01
C TRP A 515 -36.32 -21.39 -15.13
N GLU A 516 -36.72 -22.04 -14.05
CA GLU A 516 -37.92 -22.91 -14.05
C GLU A 516 -39.22 -22.12 -14.14
N SER A 517 -39.22 -20.87 -13.64
CA SER A 517 -40.41 -19.99 -13.71
C SER A 517 -40.54 -19.32 -15.09
N GLU A 518 -39.45 -19.02 -15.80
CA GLU A 518 -39.49 -18.44 -17.15
C GLU A 518 -39.83 -19.48 -18.23
N LEU A 519 -39.43 -20.74 -18.04
CA LEU A 519 -39.82 -21.84 -18.93
C LEU A 519 -41.28 -22.28 -18.78
N LYS A 520 -41.93 -22.00 -17.64
CA LYS A 520 -43.36 -22.28 -17.42
C LYS A 520 -44.29 -21.19 -17.96
N LEU A 521 -43.73 -20.06 -18.43
CA LEU A 521 -44.48 -18.95 -19.02
C LEU A 521 -44.33 -18.88 -20.56
N ARG A 522 -43.69 -19.88 -21.20
CA ARG A 522 -43.72 -20.15 -22.64
C ARG A 522 -44.38 -21.50 -22.87
#